data_d2377c3cdcf576f48537c6bd92a83763
#
_entry.id   d2377c3cdcf576f48537c6bd92a83763
#
_cell.length_a   1.000
_cell.length_b   1.000
_cell.length_c   1.000
_cell.angle_alpha   90.00
_cell.angle_beta   90.00
_cell.angle_gamma   90.00
#
_symmetry.space_group_name_H-M   'P 1'
#
loop_
_entity.id
_entity.type
_entity.pdbx_description
1 polymer ?
#
loop_
_entity_poly.entity_id
_entity_poly.type
_entity_poly.pdbx_seq_one_letter_code
_entity_poly.pdbx_strand_id
1 'polypeptide(L)'
;MTLSRMTSPARMRGLSIVELMIALTLGLVISAGVVNVFIASKQGYQQDAQVANLQENARFALKILRRELSMAGYMAATVPLGLQAAAAPAIGGDCQPQPWALNVMSSMEFDNNVAAGFSNKCVSNAQALTDVVSVRRTADDFTIREGLAQTLPNGSTDAGAPVAAAPSGKRMYFINNSGANTSGDLTYFLYGQDVVNDPDVKSGAFNAAEYYAKSFFVRTYSSTVGDGIPCLAVNSLNTSAKMQQDCLVEGVEDMQLEFGIDTTGDRVPEFYTDTPTAKQIQDQVAAITIHTLVRSTNTVRNYVDTKTYTVGKKAVAAKNDNYYRRVFSTTFRVPNIIHLSGT
;
A
#
# COMPACT_ATOMS: atom_id res chain seq x y z
N MET A 1 72.96 -11.85 -60.30
CA MET A 1 72.74 -10.39 -60.56
C MET A 1 71.22 -10.16 -60.46
N THR A 2 70.73 -9.77 -59.31
CA THR A 2 69.32 -9.52 -59.05
C THR A 2 69.13 -8.00 -58.95
N LEU A 3 68.38 -7.45 -59.89
CA LEU A 3 68.03 -6.04 -59.95
C LEU A 3 66.91 -5.76 -58.95
N SER A 4 67.23 -5.02 -57.90
CA SER A 4 66.26 -4.46 -56.95
C SER A 4 65.44 -3.35 -57.62
N ARG A 5 64.12 -3.51 -57.73
CA ARG A 5 63.20 -2.44 -58.11
C ARG A 5 63.05 -1.44 -56.99
N MET A 6 63.62 -0.25 -57.16
CA MET A 6 63.32 0.91 -56.30
C MET A 6 61.87 1.37 -56.52
N THR A 7 60.99 1.23 -55.54
CA THR A 7 59.66 1.83 -55.56
C THR A 7 59.80 3.32 -55.22
N SER A 8 59.40 4.16 -56.19
CA SER A 8 59.38 5.61 -56.01
C SER A 8 58.48 6.01 -54.84
N PRO A 9 58.87 6.96 -53.95
CA PRO A 9 58.00 7.43 -52.87
C PRO A 9 56.80 8.18 -53.46
N ALA A 10 55.60 7.79 -53.02
CA ALA A 10 54.35 8.48 -53.37
C ALA A 10 54.46 9.96 -52.94
N ARG A 11 54.33 10.91 -53.84
CA ARG A 11 54.23 12.33 -53.50
C ARG A 11 53.01 12.57 -52.61
N MET A 12 53.19 12.92 -51.34
CA MET A 12 52.19 13.46 -50.48
C MET A 12 51.70 14.79 -51.05
N ARG A 13 50.45 14.81 -51.52
CA ARG A 13 49.76 16.05 -51.92
C ARG A 13 49.35 16.75 -50.62
N GLY A 14 49.83 17.99 -50.39
CA GLY A 14 49.36 18.84 -49.33
C GLY A 14 47.91 19.22 -49.53
N LEU A 15 47.13 19.26 -48.43
CA LEU A 15 45.75 19.70 -48.44
C LEU A 15 45.66 21.20 -48.70
N SER A 16 44.70 21.62 -49.55
CA SER A 16 44.36 23.02 -49.77
C SER A 16 43.70 23.60 -48.51
N ILE A 17 43.99 24.89 -48.22
CA ILE A 17 43.29 25.61 -47.13
C ILE A 17 41.77 25.57 -47.29
N VAL A 18 41.27 25.65 -48.54
CA VAL A 18 39.85 25.57 -48.83
C VAL A 18 39.28 24.17 -48.53
N GLU A 19 40.03 23.12 -48.85
CA GLU A 19 39.62 21.74 -48.53
C GLU A 19 39.57 21.50 -47.03
N LEU A 20 40.50 22.06 -46.26
CA LEU A 20 40.47 22.03 -44.81
C LEU A 20 39.28 22.80 -44.22
N MET A 21 38.95 23.98 -44.77
CA MET A 21 37.78 24.75 -44.35
C MET A 21 36.47 24.02 -44.60
N ILE A 22 36.35 23.38 -45.79
CA ILE A 22 35.17 22.57 -46.14
C ILE A 22 35.06 21.35 -45.20
N ALA A 23 36.14 20.65 -44.96
CA ALA A 23 36.18 19.51 -44.06
C ALA A 23 35.79 19.88 -42.62
N LEU A 24 36.30 21.00 -42.11
CA LEU A 24 35.93 21.52 -40.77
C LEU A 24 34.45 21.92 -40.69
N THR A 25 33.94 22.63 -41.68
CA THR A 25 32.49 23.02 -41.69
C THR A 25 31.58 21.82 -41.78
N LEU A 26 31.87 20.85 -42.64
CA LEU A 26 31.09 19.61 -42.75
C LEU A 26 31.19 18.80 -41.45
N GLY A 27 32.40 18.69 -40.87
CA GLY A 27 32.61 18.01 -39.58
C GLY A 27 31.82 18.64 -38.46
N LEU A 28 31.71 19.97 -38.40
CA LEU A 28 30.97 20.71 -37.41
C LEU A 28 29.45 20.51 -37.58
N VAL A 29 28.93 20.51 -38.79
CA VAL A 29 27.53 20.25 -39.10
C VAL A 29 27.15 18.81 -38.71
N ILE A 30 27.95 17.82 -39.05
CA ILE A 30 27.73 16.42 -38.68
C ILE A 30 27.78 16.26 -37.16
N SER A 31 28.77 16.86 -36.48
CA SER A 31 28.90 16.81 -35.04
C SER A 31 27.68 17.42 -34.33
N ALA A 32 27.17 18.57 -34.82
CA ALA A 32 25.95 19.20 -34.32
C ALA A 32 24.74 18.28 -34.50
N GLY A 33 24.62 17.60 -35.63
CA GLY A 33 23.56 16.59 -35.88
C GLY A 33 23.62 15.43 -34.90
N VAL A 34 24.79 14.87 -34.65
CA VAL A 34 25.00 13.75 -33.70
C VAL A 34 24.66 14.17 -32.27
N VAL A 35 25.05 15.37 -31.83
CA VAL A 35 24.73 15.90 -30.50
C VAL A 35 23.22 16.05 -30.34
N ASN A 36 22.51 16.57 -31.34
CA ASN A 36 21.04 16.69 -31.29
C ASN A 36 20.35 15.32 -31.17
N VAL A 37 20.78 14.33 -31.94
CA VAL A 37 20.23 12.96 -31.84
C VAL A 37 20.50 12.35 -30.47
N PHE A 38 21.69 12.55 -29.92
CA PHE A 38 22.07 12.06 -28.60
C PHE A 38 21.20 12.70 -27.49
N ILE A 39 20.99 14.03 -27.56
CA ILE A 39 20.12 14.73 -26.60
C ILE A 39 18.68 14.23 -26.69
N ALA A 40 18.13 14.11 -27.92
CA ALA A 40 16.80 13.60 -28.13
C ALA A 40 16.63 12.16 -27.61
N SER A 41 17.60 11.30 -27.89
CA SER A 41 17.63 9.91 -27.40
C SER A 41 17.67 9.82 -25.88
N LYS A 42 18.52 10.64 -25.24
CA LYS A 42 18.59 10.73 -23.77
C LYS A 42 17.27 11.20 -23.15
N GLN A 43 16.62 12.19 -23.77
CA GLN A 43 15.32 12.68 -23.31
C GLN A 43 14.23 11.61 -23.45
N GLY A 44 14.19 10.89 -24.58
CA GLY A 44 13.27 9.76 -24.79
C GLY A 44 13.46 8.69 -23.71
N TYR A 45 14.68 8.26 -23.46
CA TYR A 45 14.98 7.29 -22.42
C TYR A 45 14.52 7.74 -21.01
N GLN A 46 14.74 9.02 -20.66
CA GLN A 46 14.30 9.56 -19.39
C GLN A 46 12.75 9.56 -19.27
N GLN A 47 12.05 9.88 -20.37
CA GLN A 47 10.59 9.84 -20.40
C GLN A 47 10.05 8.42 -20.22
N ASP A 48 10.61 7.46 -20.94
CA ASP A 48 10.23 6.05 -20.84
C ASP A 48 10.47 5.51 -19.43
N ALA A 49 11.58 5.86 -18.81
CA ALA A 49 11.89 5.49 -17.43
C ALA A 49 10.87 6.08 -16.43
N GLN A 50 10.44 7.33 -16.60
CA GLN A 50 9.40 7.93 -15.74
C GLN A 50 8.05 7.23 -15.91
N VAL A 51 7.68 6.87 -17.12
CA VAL A 51 6.42 6.13 -17.38
C VAL A 51 6.49 4.72 -16.80
N ALA A 52 7.62 4.04 -16.92
CA ALA A 52 7.82 2.71 -16.34
C ALA A 52 7.72 2.74 -14.80
N ASN A 53 8.41 3.67 -14.15
CA ASN A 53 8.35 3.84 -12.68
C ASN A 53 6.93 4.17 -12.20
N LEU A 54 6.22 5.05 -12.91
CA LEU A 54 4.82 5.37 -12.61
C LEU A 54 3.94 4.12 -12.66
N GLN A 55 4.10 3.27 -13.69
CA GLN A 55 3.34 2.03 -13.83
C GLN A 55 3.67 1.02 -12.73
N GLU A 56 4.94 0.90 -12.35
CA GLU A 56 5.39 0.03 -11.27
C GLU A 56 4.82 0.49 -9.92
N ASN A 57 4.93 1.78 -9.61
CA ASN A 57 4.37 2.37 -8.39
C ASN A 57 2.85 2.15 -8.31
N ALA A 58 2.14 2.36 -9.42
CA ALA A 58 0.70 2.14 -9.46
C ALA A 58 0.32 0.68 -9.19
N ARG A 59 1.01 -0.28 -9.83
CA ARG A 59 0.78 -1.71 -9.62
C ARG A 59 1.09 -2.12 -8.19
N PHE A 60 2.15 -1.57 -7.61
CA PHE A 60 2.54 -1.86 -6.24
C PHE A 60 1.52 -1.30 -5.25
N ALA A 61 1.04 -0.06 -5.44
CA ALA A 61 -0.01 0.55 -4.64
C ALA A 61 -1.29 -0.30 -4.66
N LEU A 62 -1.78 -0.66 -5.86
CA LEU A 62 -2.97 -1.48 -6.00
C LEU A 62 -2.80 -2.89 -5.41
N LYS A 63 -1.61 -3.48 -5.51
CA LYS A 63 -1.31 -4.80 -4.93
C LYS A 63 -1.39 -4.77 -3.40
N ILE A 64 -0.81 -3.75 -2.77
CA ILE A 64 -0.86 -3.57 -1.30
C ILE A 64 -2.31 -3.36 -0.86
N LEU A 65 -3.01 -2.39 -1.45
CA LEU A 65 -4.40 -2.08 -1.10
C LEU A 65 -5.30 -3.29 -1.28
N ARG A 66 -5.20 -3.98 -2.42
CA ARG A 66 -5.97 -5.21 -2.66
C ARG A 66 -5.74 -6.25 -1.56
N ARG A 67 -4.47 -6.54 -1.22
CA ARG A 67 -4.14 -7.52 -0.19
C ARG A 67 -4.75 -7.17 1.16
N GLU A 68 -4.57 -5.94 1.60
CA GLU A 68 -5.01 -5.50 2.92
C GLU A 68 -6.53 -5.39 3.01
N LEU A 69 -7.18 -4.82 1.99
CA LEU A 69 -8.63 -4.64 1.98
C LEU A 69 -9.38 -5.97 1.75
N SER A 70 -8.83 -6.91 0.97
CA SER A 70 -9.44 -8.24 0.81
C SER A 70 -9.44 -9.07 2.10
N MET A 71 -8.52 -8.78 3.02
CA MET A 71 -8.41 -9.43 4.32
C MET A 71 -9.15 -8.67 5.45
N ALA A 72 -9.78 -7.53 5.14
CA ALA A 72 -10.52 -6.77 6.14
C ALA A 72 -11.58 -7.65 6.81
N GLY A 73 -11.67 -7.59 8.14
CA GLY A 73 -12.62 -8.38 8.93
C GLY A 73 -12.20 -9.84 9.16
N TYR A 74 -11.07 -10.29 8.64
CA TYR A 74 -10.57 -11.63 8.99
C TYR A 74 -10.07 -11.62 10.43
N MET A 75 -10.74 -12.36 11.32
CA MET A 75 -10.44 -12.44 12.77
C MET A 75 -10.13 -13.88 13.17
N ALA A 76 -9.09 -14.46 12.57
CA ALA A 76 -8.59 -15.80 12.87
C ALA A 76 -9.69 -16.89 12.84
N ALA A 77 -10.53 -16.85 11.81
CA ALA A 77 -11.66 -17.75 11.59
C ALA A 77 -12.74 -17.74 12.69
N THR A 78 -12.76 -16.73 13.55
CA THR A 78 -13.82 -16.54 14.56
C THR A 78 -14.64 -15.28 14.27
N VAL A 79 -15.88 -15.29 14.72
CA VAL A 79 -16.73 -14.09 14.78
C VAL A 79 -16.48 -13.46 16.15
N PRO A 80 -16.02 -12.20 16.25
CA PRO A 80 -15.86 -11.55 17.53
C PRO A 80 -17.22 -11.23 18.13
N LEU A 81 -17.77 -12.12 18.94
CA LEU A 81 -19.09 -11.99 19.59
C LEU A 81 -19.12 -11.09 20.83
N GLY A 82 -18.03 -10.44 21.14
CA GLY A 82 -17.89 -9.50 22.23
C GLY A 82 -16.46 -9.47 22.76
N LEU A 83 -15.86 -8.28 22.78
CA LEU A 83 -14.64 -8.09 23.53
C LEU A 83 -14.99 -8.17 25.01
N GLN A 84 -14.50 -9.19 25.69
CA GLN A 84 -14.42 -9.06 27.15
C GLN A 84 -13.43 -7.93 27.45
N ALA A 85 -13.91 -6.96 28.19
CA ALA A 85 -13.13 -5.83 28.66
C ALA A 85 -12.13 -6.21 29.80
N ALA A 86 -11.36 -7.26 29.61
CA ALA A 86 -10.04 -7.30 30.20
C ALA A 86 -9.32 -6.05 29.70
N ALA A 87 -8.72 -5.26 30.56
CA ALA A 87 -8.15 -3.96 30.22
C ALA A 87 -7.37 -4.06 28.91
N ALA A 88 -7.94 -3.52 27.84
CA ALA A 88 -7.31 -3.58 26.52
C ALA A 88 -5.91 -2.95 26.62
N PRO A 89 -4.86 -3.58 26.04
CA PRO A 89 -3.52 -3.03 26.10
C PRO A 89 -3.47 -1.60 25.54
N ALA A 90 -2.70 -0.72 26.16
CA ALA A 90 -2.61 0.66 25.74
C ALA A 90 -1.86 0.79 24.41
N ILE A 91 -2.44 1.53 23.45
CA ILE A 91 -1.85 1.84 22.16
C ILE A 91 -1.33 3.28 22.19
N GLY A 92 -0.04 3.44 21.89
CA GLY A 92 0.58 4.77 21.79
C GLY A 92 0.09 5.49 20.51
N GLY A 93 -0.41 6.72 20.69
CA GLY A 93 -0.92 7.51 19.56
C GLY A 93 -2.21 6.95 18.94
N ASP A 94 -3.00 6.18 19.72
CA ASP A 94 -4.29 5.69 19.30
C ASP A 94 -5.28 6.84 19.04
N CYS A 95 -6.21 6.61 18.14
CA CYS A 95 -7.18 7.61 17.73
C CYS A 95 -8.34 7.73 18.71
N GLN A 96 -9.17 8.72 18.50
CA GLN A 96 -10.44 8.88 19.23
C GLN A 96 -11.61 8.35 18.39
N PRO A 97 -12.62 7.73 19.00
CA PRO A 97 -12.68 7.32 20.42
C PRO A 97 -11.78 6.10 20.69
N GLN A 98 -11.09 6.10 21.82
CA GLN A 98 -10.25 4.96 22.23
C GLN A 98 -11.12 3.82 22.79
N PRO A 99 -10.70 2.54 22.62
CA PRO A 99 -9.56 2.08 21.81
C PRO A 99 -9.94 1.91 20.33
N TRP A 100 -9.60 2.87 19.46
CA TRP A 100 -9.95 2.79 18.04
C TRP A 100 -9.20 1.64 17.34
N ALA A 101 -7.89 1.51 17.56
CA ALA A 101 -7.07 0.50 16.90
C ALA A 101 -7.54 -0.93 17.22
N LEU A 102 -8.06 -1.17 18.42
CA LEU A 102 -8.50 -2.49 18.89
C LEU A 102 -10.02 -2.72 18.73
N ASN A 103 -10.74 -1.85 18.04
CA ASN A 103 -12.19 -2.02 17.82
C ASN A 103 -12.45 -3.03 16.70
N VAL A 104 -12.49 -4.32 17.05
CA VAL A 104 -12.77 -5.42 16.10
C VAL A 104 -14.20 -5.44 15.58
N MET A 105 -15.13 -4.75 16.24
CA MET A 105 -16.53 -4.64 15.78
C MET A 105 -16.67 -3.77 14.54
N SER A 106 -15.65 -2.97 14.22
CA SER A 106 -15.56 -2.16 13.00
C SER A 106 -14.42 -2.66 12.14
N SER A 107 -14.65 -3.71 11.37
CA SER A 107 -13.64 -4.36 10.51
C SER A 107 -13.09 -3.44 9.43
N MET A 108 -13.95 -2.55 8.90
CA MET A 108 -13.61 -1.55 7.90
C MET A 108 -14.30 -0.22 8.25
N GLU A 109 -13.60 0.87 8.01
CA GLU A 109 -14.14 2.22 8.07
C GLU A 109 -13.73 2.98 6.81
N PHE A 110 -14.58 3.90 6.39
CA PHE A 110 -14.38 4.66 5.17
C PHE A 110 -14.80 6.12 5.36
N ASP A 111 -14.00 7.03 4.82
CA ASP A 111 -14.32 8.45 4.70
C ASP A 111 -14.12 8.87 3.24
N ASN A 112 -15.23 9.27 2.62
CA ASN A 112 -15.24 9.71 1.23
C ASN A 112 -14.78 11.16 1.11
N ASN A 113 -13.88 11.45 0.19
CA ASN A 113 -13.47 12.80 -0.18
C ASN A 113 -13.17 13.71 1.03
N VAL A 114 -12.21 13.30 1.86
CA VAL A 114 -11.90 14.00 3.12
C VAL A 114 -11.57 15.48 2.90
N ALA A 115 -11.96 16.32 3.84
CA ALA A 115 -11.67 17.75 3.79
C ALA A 115 -10.18 18.05 4.04
N ALA A 116 -9.75 19.23 3.63
CA ALA A 116 -8.42 19.73 4.00
C ALA A 116 -8.28 19.79 5.53
N GLY A 117 -7.13 19.32 6.05
CA GLY A 117 -6.87 19.24 7.49
C GLY A 117 -7.57 18.08 8.21
N PHE A 118 -8.05 17.08 7.46
CA PHE A 118 -8.59 15.86 8.05
C PHE A 118 -7.58 15.23 9.01
N SER A 119 -8.01 14.97 10.25
CA SER A 119 -7.19 14.46 11.35
C SER A 119 -7.95 13.44 12.19
N ASN A 120 -8.72 12.57 11.56
CA ASN A 120 -9.46 11.50 12.22
C ASN A 120 -8.82 10.13 11.91
N LYS A 121 -9.18 9.09 12.66
CA LYS A 121 -8.70 7.71 12.45
C LYS A 121 -7.16 7.61 12.38
N CYS A 122 -6.47 8.36 13.24
CA CYS A 122 -5.01 8.49 13.30
C CYS A 122 -4.34 9.00 12.00
N VAL A 123 -5.09 9.57 11.10
CA VAL A 123 -4.58 10.13 9.84
C VAL A 123 -4.27 11.63 10.03
N SER A 124 -3.13 12.08 9.53
CA SER A 124 -2.79 13.49 9.46
C SER A 124 -2.16 13.82 8.10
N ASN A 125 -2.30 15.07 7.67
CA ASN A 125 -1.80 15.53 6.38
C ASN A 125 -2.39 14.78 5.16
N ALA A 126 -3.62 14.31 5.28
CA ALA A 126 -4.32 13.72 4.16
C ALA A 126 -4.52 14.75 3.03
N GLN A 127 -4.36 14.31 1.80
CA GLN A 127 -4.69 15.09 0.62
C GLN A 127 -6.20 15.33 0.59
N ALA A 128 -6.62 16.59 0.45
CA ALA A 128 -8.03 16.92 0.37
C ALA A 128 -8.70 16.29 -0.85
N LEU A 129 -9.98 15.95 -0.69
CA LEU A 129 -10.81 15.32 -1.72
C LEU A 129 -10.28 13.95 -2.19
N THR A 130 -9.53 13.23 -1.34
CA THR A 130 -9.20 11.82 -1.53
C THR A 130 -9.87 10.99 -0.45
N ASP A 131 -9.95 9.70 -0.69
CA ASP A 131 -10.58 8.78 0.25
C ASP A 131 -9.61 8.29 1.32
N VAL A 132 -10.16 7.97 2.49
CA VAL A 132 -9.46 7.31 3.58
C VAL A 132 -10.19 6.00 3.90
N VAL A 133 -9.45 4.90 3.94
CA VAL A 133 -10.00 3.58 4.30
C VAL A 133 -9.16 2.95 5.40
N SER A 134 -9.84 2.48 6.43
CA SER A 134 -9.21 1.80 7.56
C SER A 134 -9.68 0.36 7.64
N VAL A 135 -8.77 -0.53 7.96
CA VAL A 135 -9.05 -1.96 8.07
C VAL A 135 -8.44 -2.54 9.33
N ARG A 136 -9.15 -3.50 9.90
CA ARG A 136 -8.70 -4.29 11.03
C ARG A 136 -8.81 -5.76 10.69
N ARG A 137 -7.77 -6.51 11.00
CA ARG A 137 -7.69 -7.93 10.71
C ARG A 137 -6.62 -8.62 11.55
N THR A 138 -6.67 -9.93 11.61
CA THR A 138 -5.55 -10.75 12.08
C THR A 138 -4.65 -11.19 10.93
N ALA A 139 -3.55 -11.85 11.25
CA ALA A 139 -2.79 -12.66 10.30
C ALA A 139 -3.67 -13.79 9.75
N ASP A 140 -3.30 -14.29 8.59
CA ASP A 140 -3.94 -15.42 7.91
C ASP A 140 -3.63 -16.77 8.58
N ASP A 141 -2.62 -16.82 9.44
CA ASP A 141 -2.25 -18.00 10.24
C ASP A 141 -2.12 -17.62 11.73
N PHE A 142 -2.30 -18.64 12.58
CA PHE A 142 -2.10 -18.48 14.02
C PHE A 142 -0.62 -18.54 14.35
N THR A 143 -0.17 -17.70 15.27
CA THR A 143 1.16 -17.81 15.87
C THR A 143 1.17 -18.92 16.93
N ILE A 144 0.08 -19.08 17.68
CA ILE A 144 -0.16 -20.20 18.60
C ILE A 144 -1.49 -20.81 18.25
N ARG A 145 -1.55 -22.14 18.21
CA ARG A 145 -2.78 -22.89 17.91
C ARG A 145 -3.21 -23.69 19.14
N GLU A 146 -4.50 -23.68 19.37
CA GLU A 146 -5.19 -24.54 20.32
C GLU A 146 -4.87 -26.00 20.08
N GLY A 147 -4.72 -26.76 21.18
CA GLY A 147 -4.50 -28.22 21.16
C GLY A 147 -3.11 -28.69 20.74
N LEU A 148 -2.17 -27.79 20.42
CA LEU A 148 -0.80 -28.16 20.10
C LEU A 148 0.11 -27.98 21.33
N ALA A 149 0.75 -29.08 21.76
CA ALA A 149 1.77 -29.02 22.80
C ALA A 149 3.04 -28.32 22.32
N GLN A 150 3.57 -27.43 23.11
CA GLN A 150 4.75 -26.64 22.81
C GLN A 150 5.87 -26.90 23.78
N THR A 151 7.11 -27.03 23.27
CA THR A 151 8.31 -26.90 24.08
C THR A 151 8.81 -25.45 23.98
N LEU A 152 8.69 -24.71 25.05
CA LEU A 152 9.20 -23.33 25.15
C LEU A 152 10.73 -23.31 25.14
N PRO A 153 11.36 -22.16 24.82
CA PRO A 153 12.82 -22.00 24.89
C PRO A 153 13.43 -22.32 26.24
N ASN A 154 12.62 -22.30 27.31
CA ASN A 154 13.03 -22.66 28.69
C ASN A 154 12.93 -24.18 28.96
N GLY A 155 12.53 -25.00 27.97
CA GLY A 155 12.41 -26.47 28.14
C GLY A 155 11.10 -26.94 28.74
N SER A 156 10.15 -26.07 29.10
CA SER A 156 8.82 -26.48 29.56
C SER A 156 7.93 -26.86 28.37
N THR A 157 7.05 -27.84 28.60
CA THR A 157 6.07 -28.24 27.57
C THR A 157 4.72 -27.64 27.95
N ASP A 158 4.29 -26.65 27.18
CA ASP A 158 2.95 -26.07 27.30
C ASP A 158 2.04 -26.56 26.17
N ALA A 159 0.75 -26.65 26.44
CA ALA A 159 -0.22 -27.23 25.52
C ALA A 159 -0.52 -26.36 24.26
N GLY A 160 -0.03 -25.12 24.20
CA GLY A 160 -0.14 -24.25 23.03
C GLY A 160 1.20 -24.09 22.31
N ALA A 161 1.35 -24.58 21.09
CA ALA A 161 2.60 -24.50 20.36
C ALA A 161 2.66 -23.27 19.43
N PRO A 162 3.78 -22.47 19.39
CA PRO A 162 3.97 -21.53 18.31
C PRO A 162 4.15 -22.30 16.99
N VAL A 163 3.38 -21.92 15.99
CA VAL A 163 3.50 -22.43 14.63
C VAL A 163 4.63 -21.73 13.87
N ALA A 164 5.02 -20.56 14.36
CA ALA A 164 6.07 -19.69 13.82
C ALA A 164 6.96 -19.16 14.96
N ALA A 165 7.74 -18.12 14.72
CA ALA A 165 8.56 -17.48 15.75
C ALA A 165 7.71 -17.08 16.96
N ALA A 166 8.22 -17.35 18.18
CA ALA A 166 7.52 -17.05 19.42
C ALA A 166 7.08 -15.57 19.49
N PRO A 167 5.85 -15.28 19.99
CA PRO A 167 5.39 -13.92 20.21
C PRO A 167 6.37 -13.15 21.08
N SER A 168 6.69 -11.92 20.72
CA SER A 168 7.68 -11.13 21.44
C SER A 168 7.37 -9.63 21.39
N GLY A 169 7.94 -8.88 22.36
CA GLY A 169 7.81 -7.44 22.43
C GLY A 169 6.37 -6.97 22.62
N LYS A 170 6.07 -5.78 22.10
CA LYS A 170 4.74 -5.14 22.20
C LYS A 170 3.89 -5.29 20.93
N ARG A 171 4.23 -6.21 20.05
CA ARG A 171 3.35 -6.56 18.93
C ARG A 171 2.00 -7.02 19.49
N MET A 172 0.91 -6.63 18.85
CA MET A 172 -0.44 -6.94 19.31
C MET A 172 -0.89 -8.30 18.77
N TYR A 173 -1.47 -9.11 19.66
CA TYR A 173 -2.08 -10.40 19.35
C TYR A 173 -3.53 -10.42 19.76
N PHE A 174 -4.34 -11.00 18.89
CA PHE A 174 -5.74 -11.32 19.14
C PHE A 174 -5.81 -12.75 19.66
N ILE A 175 -6.40 -12.93 20.84
CA ILE A 175 -6.54 -14.19 21.52
C ILE A 175 -8.00 -14.63 21.43
N ASN A 176 -8.24 -15.86 21.05
CA ASN A 176 -9.57 -16.43 20.96
C ASN A 176 -9.58 -17.93 21.27
N ASN A 177 -10.70 -18.43 21.80
CA ASN A 177 -10.97 -19.85 21.88
C ASN A 177 -11.87 -20.27 20.71
N SER A 178 -11.70 -21.47 20.17
CA SER A 178 -12.46 -21.98 19.04
C SER A 178 -13.79 -22.64 19.44
N GLY A 179 -14.40 -22.24 20.55
CA GLY A 179 -15.77 -22.66 20.90
C GLY A 179 -15.91 -24.04 21.55
N ALA A 180 -14.81 -24.61 22.05
CA ALA A 180 -14.88 -25.91 22.73
C ALA A 180 -15.33 -25.81 24.20
N ASN A 181 -15.47 -24.62 24.75
CA ASN A 181 -15.86 -24.41 26.15
C ASN A 181 -17.23 -23.74 26.28
N THR A 182 -18.08 -24.34 27.10
CA THR A 182 -19.45 -23.96 27.43
C THR A 182 -19.62 -22.62 28.17
N SER A 183 -18.58 -21.81 28.26
CA SER A 183 -18.58 -20.53 29.00
C SER A 183 -18.61 -19.27 28.13
N GLY A 184 -18.86 -19.42 26.82
CA GLY A 184 -18.88 -18.30 25.87
C GLY A 184 -17.53 -18.06 25.19
N ASP A 185 -17.59 -17.56 23.95
CA ASP A 185 -16.40 -17.23 23.18
C ASP A 185 -15.68 -16.03 23.81
N LEU A 186 -14.52 -16.28 24.38
CA LEU A 186 -13.68 -15.23 24.95
C LEU A 186 -12.71 -14.74 23.89
N THR A 187 -12.71 -13.43 23.65
CA THR A 187 -11.75 -12.76 22.77
C THR A 187 -11.15 -11.57 23.51
N TYR A 188 -9.84 -11.43 23.45
CA TYR A 188 -9.12 -10.32 24.06
C TYR A 188 -7.78 -10.06 23.37
N PHE A 189 -7.09 -9.00 23.78
CA PHE A 189 -5.82 -8.61 23.22
C PHE A 189 -4.68 -8.72 24.23
N LEU A 190 -3.51 -9.15 23.75
CA LEU A 190 -2.26 -9.18 24.52
C LEU A 190 -1.09 -8.58 23.74
N TYR A 191 -0.10 -8.03 24.45
CA TYR A 191 1.22 -7.82 23.85
C TYR A 191 1.93 -9.16 23.66
N GLY A 192 2.75 -9.27 22.62
CA GLY A 192 3.48 -10.52 22.31
C GLY A 192 4.29 -11.06 23.48
N GLN A 193 4.92 -10.19 24.27
CA GLN A 193 5.66 -10.58 25.47
C GLN A 193 4.79 -11.25 26.55
N ASP A 194 3.50 -10.99 26.58
CA ASP A 194 2.56 -11.48 27.59
C ASP A 194 1.85 -12.76 27.13
N VAL A 195 1.75 -12.99 25.81
CA VAL A 195 1.04 -14.13 25.20
C VAL A 195 1.57 -15.48 25.72
N VAL A 196 2.89 -15.66 25.77
CA VAL A 196 3.52 -16.91 26.22
C VAL A 196 3.37 -17.17 27.72
N ASN A 197 2.97 -16.19 28.49
CA ASN A 197 2.77 -16.29 29.92
C ASN A 197 1.31 -16.28 30.34
N ASP A 198 0.41 -16.02 29.38
CA ASP A 198 -1.01 -15.99 29.62
C ASP A 198 -1.55 -17.38 30.02
N PRO A 199 -2.33 -17.50 31.12
CA PRO A 199 -2.82 -18.79 31.62
C PRO A 199 -3.74 -19.50 30.60
N ASP A 200 -4.56 -18.75 29.88
CA ASP A 200 -5.52 -19.31 28.94
C ASP A 200 -4.80 -19.86 27.69
N VAL A 201 -3.79 -19.13 27.20
CA VAL A 201 -2.93 -19.59 26.09
C VAL A 201 -2.12 -20.82 26.52
N LYS A 202 -1.55 -20.83 27.74
CA LYS A 202 -0.80 -21.97 28.29
C LYS A 202 -1.65 -23.21 28.49
N SER A 203 -2.94 -23.06 28.77
CA SER A 203 -3.85 -24.20 28.90
C SER A 203 -4.01 -24.97 27.57
N GLY A 204 -3.62 -24.39 26.44
CA GLY A 204 -3.83 -24.90 25.09
C GLY A 204 -5.26 -24.79 24.59
N ALA A 205 -6.10 -24.05 25.30
CA ALA A 205 -7.51 -23.85 24.93
C ALA A 205 -7.73 -22.61 24.05
N PHE A 206 -6.68 -21.82 23.76
CA PHE A 206 -6.77 -20.56 23.04
C PHE A 206 -5.79 -20.51 21.87
N ASN A 207 -6.23 -19.82 20.82
CA ASN A 207 -5.39 -19.44 19.69
C ASN A 207 -4.87 -18.02 19.88
N ALA A 208 -3.70 -17.73 19.34
CA ALA A 208 -3.17 -16.39 19.26
C ALA A 208 -2.77 -16.06 17.81
N ALA A 209 -3.33 -14.99 17.26
CA ALA A 209 -3.01 -14.49 15.94
C ALA A 209 -2.49 -13.05 16.00
N GLU A 210 -1.49 -12.72 15.21
CA GLU A 210 -0.99 -11.36 15.10
C GLU A 210 -2.08 -10.43 14.58
N TYR A 211 -2.23 -9.27 15.18
CA TYR A 211 -3.29 -8.32 14.86
C TYR A 211 -2.77 -7.07 14.16
N TYR A 212 -3.54 -6.59 13.20
CA TYR A 212 -3.23 -5.43 12.37
C TYR A 212 -4.40 -4.45 12.34
N ALA A 213 -4.10 -3.18 12.64
CA ALA A 213 -4.98 -2.04 12.39
C ALA A 213 -4.24 -1.08 11.46
N LYS A 214 -4.85 -0.72 10.33
CA LYS A 214 -4.23 0.11 9.29
C LYS A 214 -5.22 1.09 8.70
N SER A 215 -4.79 2.35 8.49
CA SER A 215 -5.53 3.34 7.72
C SER A 215 -4.72 3.75 6.50
N PHE A 216 -5.30 3.61 5.31
CA PHE A 216 -4.69 3.98 4.03
C PHE A 216 -5.26 5.31 3.55
N PHE A 217 -4.42 6.19 3.09
CA PHE A 217 -4.79 7.53 2.61
C PHE A 217 -3.71 8.10 1.68
N VAL A 218 -4.04 9.12 0.95
CA VAL A 218 -3.05 9.88 0.17
C VAL A 218 -2.51 11.00 1.05
N ARG A 219 -1.18 11.06 1.20
CA ARG A 219 -0.48 12.12 1.93
C ARG A 219 0.15 13.11 0.95
N THR A 220 0.19 14.38 1.32
CA THR A 220 0.68 15.47 0.47
C THR A 220 2.19 15.48 0.26
N TYR A 221 2.95 14.64 0.98
CA TYR A 221 4.41 14.54 0.93
C TYR A 221 4.87 13.09 1.12
N SER A 222 6.08 12.76 0.69
CA SER A 222 6.66 11.42 0.87
C SER A 222 7.54 11.32 2.13
N SER A 223 8.63 12.04 2.17
CA SER A 223 9.62 11.98 3.25
C SER A 223 9.54 13.17 4.19
N THR A 224 9.42 14.37 3.66
CA THR A 224 9.45 15.63 4.41
C THR A 224 8.28 16.50 4.01
N VAL A 225 7.62 17.07 4.99
CA VAL A 225 6.51 18.02 4.74
C VAL A 225 6.97 19.11 3.78
N GLY A 226 6.24 19.26 2.65
CA GLY A 226 6.55 20.26 1.64
C GLY A 226 7.49 19.78 0.52
N ASP A 227 7.90 18.50 0.49
CA ASP A 227 8.72 17.94 -0.62
C ASP A 227 7.96 17.89 -1.95
N GLY A 228 6.65 18.11 -1.92
CA GLY A 228 5.81 18.15 -3.11
C GLY A 228 5.60 16.79 -3.80
N ILE A 229 6.00 15.68 -3.17
CA ILE A 229 5.82 14.33 -3.70
C ILE A 229 4.65 13.65 -2.96
N PRO A 230 3.46 13.57 -3.56
CA PRO A 230 2.33 12.90 -2.93
C PRO A 230 2.62 11.40 -2.78
N CYS A 231 2.02 10.79 -1.77
CA CYS A 231 2.31 9.42 -1.41
C CYS A 231 1.05 8.68 -0.95
N LEU A 232 0.87 7.43 -1.43
CA LEU A 232 0.01 6.49 -0.72
C LEU A 232 0.67 6.17 0.62
N ALA A 233 0.06 6.64 1.69
CA ALA A 233 0.54 6.46 3.04
C ALA A 233 -0.32 5.45 3.80
N VAL A 234 0.27 4.86 4.83
CA VAL A 234 -0.42 4.04 5.81
C VAL A 234 -0.16 4.60 7.20
N ASN A 235 -1.19 4.64 8.04
CA ASN A 235 -1.00 4.68 9.48
C ASN A 235 -1.28 3.29 10.03
N SER A 236 -0.30 2.65 10.65
CA SER A 236 -0.38 1.25 11.07
C SER A 236 0.04 1.05 12.52
N LEU A 237 -0.62 0.10 13.18
CA LEU A 237 -0.19 -0.40 14.48
C LEU A 237 1.12 -1.17 14.32
N ASN A 238 2.19 -0.63 14.90
CA ASN A 238 3.53 -1.18 14.77
C ASN A 238 3.88 -2.20 15.88
N THR A 239 5.07 -2.78 15.78
CA THR A 239 5.59 -3.79 16.75
C THR A 239 5.90 -3.24 18.15
N SER A 240 5.75 -1.93 18.36
CA SER A 240 5.91 -1.27 19.65
C SER A 240 4.57 -0.83 20.26
N ALA A 241 3.45 -1.34 19.76
CA ALA A 241 2.08 -0.95 20.13
C ALA A 241 1.84 0.56 19.97
N LYS A 242 2.28 1.11 18.85
CA LYS A 242 2.07 2.52 18.50
C LYS A 242 1.50 2.63 17.10
N MET A 243 0.59 3.59 16.90
CA MET A 243 0.17 4.00 15.58
C MET A 243 1.27 4.85 14.94
N GLN A 244 1.70 4.47 13.75
CA GLN A 244 2.80 5.12 13.04
C GLN A 244 2.45 5.31 11.57
N GLN A 245 2.76 6.49 11.03
CA GLN A 245 2.54 6.82 9.63
C GLN A 245 3.80 6.64 8.79
N ASP A 246 3.67 5.90 7.71
CA ASP A 246 4.74 5.67 6.74
C ASP A 246 4.25 5.91 5.30
N CYS A 247 5.15 6.37 4.42
CA CYS A 247 4.90 6.40 2.98
C CYS A 247 5.15 5.00 2.41
N LEU A 248 4.17 4.48 1.66
CA LEU A 248 4.28 3.18 1.00
C LEU A 248 4.70 3.30 -0.46
N VAL A 249 4.09 4.25 -1.18
CA VAL A 249 4.29 4.40 -2.62
C VAL A 249 4.22 5.87 -3.02
N GLU A 250 5.31 6.39 -3.53
CA GLU A 250 5.40 7.76 -4.04
C GLU A 250 4.63 7.96 -5.35
N GLY A 251 4.19 9.19 -5.57
CA GLY A 251 3.52 9.60 -6.81
C GLY A 251 2.02 9.34 -6.86
N VAL A 252 1.41 8.74 -5.84
CA VAL A 252 -0.06 8.58 -5.76
C VAL A 252 -0.67 9.91 -5.33
N GLU A 253 -1.39 10.59 -6.25
CA GLU A 253 -2.02 11.90 -6.03
C GLU A 253 -3.48 11.80 -5.58
N ASP A 254 -4.16 10.74 -5.97
CA ASP A 254 -5.59 10.53 -5.66
C ASP A 254 -5.88 9.05 -5.49
N MET A 255 -6.79 8.76 -4.58
CA MET A 255 -7.33 7.43 -4.34
C MET A 255 -8.83 7.56 -4.11
N GLN A 256 -9.64 6.83 -4.88
CA GLN A 256 -11.09 6.78 -4.78
C GLN A 256 -11.54 5.32 -4.72
N LEU A 257 -12.53 5.03 -3.88
CA LEU A 257 -13.06 3.70 -3.70
C LEU A 257 -14.54 3.65 -4.07
N GLU A 258 -14.94 2.56 -4.71
CA GLU A 258 -16.34 2.21 -4.93
C GLU A 258 -16.61 0.84 -4.31
N PHE A 259 -17.69 0.75 -3.58
CA PHE A 259 -18.09 -0.45 -2.84
C PHE A 259 -19.23 -1.15 -3.57
N GLY A 260 -19.04 -2.41 -3.91
CA GLY A 260 -20.07 -3.29 -4.42
C GLY A 260 -20.88 -3.84 -3.24
N ILE A 261 -22.12 -3.44 -3.17
CA ILE A 261 -23.04 -3.75 -2.06
C ILE A 261 -23.91 -4.95 -2.42
N ASP A 262 -23.86 -5.94 -1.57
CA ASP A 262 -24.71 -7.13 -1.57
C ASP A 262 -25.83 -6.94 -0.56
N THR A 263 -27.07 -6.85 -1.04
CA THR A 263 -28.26 -6.69 -0.21
C THR A 263 -29.03 -8.01 -0.04
N THR A 264 -28.70 -9.02 -0.82
CA THR A 264 -29.37 -10.34 -0.84
C THR A 264 -28.63 -11.41 -0.04
N GLY A 265 -27.34 -11.23 0.19
CA GLY A 265 -26.49 -12.18 0.91
C GLY A 265 -25.91 -13.31 0.05
N ASP A 266 -25.97 -13.18 -1.28
CA ASP A 266 -25.47 -14.18 -2.22
C ASP A 266 -23.99 -13.95 -2.61
N ARG A 267 -23.36 -12.92 -2.04
CA ARG A 267 -21.99 -12.46 -2.29
C ARG A 267 -21.77 -11.89 -3.69
N VAL A 268 -22.83 -11.45 -4.36
CA VAL A 268 -22.79 -10.75 -5.63
C VAL A 268 -23.30 -9.33 -5.41
N PRO A 269 -22.54 -8.29 -5.79
CA PRO A 269 -23.02 -6.92 -5.62
C PRO A 269 -24.20 -6.62 -6.55
N GLU A 270 -25.31 -6.08 -6.04
CA GLU A 270 -26.41 -5.55 -6.84
C GLU A 270 -26.10 -4.18 -7.41
N PHE A 271 -25.28 -3.39 -6.70
CA PHE A 271 -24.87 -2.07 -7.20
C PHE A 271 -23.54 -1.63 -6.59
N TYR A 272 -22.93 -0.59 -7.21
CA TYR A 272 -21.71 0.02 -6.71
C TYR A 272 -21.96 1.46 -6.26
N THR A 273 -21.39 1.85 -5.13
CA THR A 273 -21.50 3.19 -4.55
C THR A 273 -20.16 3.68 -3.99
N ASP A 274 -19.90 4.98 -4.11
CA ASP A 274 -18.79 5.71 -3.49
C ASP A 274 -19.20 6.34 -2.13
N THR A 275 -20.46 6.24 -1.76
CA THR A 275 -21.02 6.81 -0.52
C THR A 275 -21.80 5.73 0.27
N PRO A 276 -21.16 4.60 0.62
CA PRO A 276 -21.82 3.56 1.38
C PRO A 276 -22.17 4.06 2.79
N THR A 277 -23.30 3.57 3.31
CA THR A 277 -23.65 3.81 4.72
C THR A 277 -22.74 3.00 5.65
N ALA A 278 -22.63 3.38 6.93
CA ALA A 278 -21.84 2.64 7.91
C ALA A 278 -22.31 1.16 8.02
N LYS A 279 -23.61 0.90 7.96
CA LYS A 279 -24.14 -0.46 7.94
C LYS A 279 -23.70 -1.25 6.71
N GLN A 280 -23.73 -0.64 5.52
CA GLN A 280 -23.27 -1.29 4.30
C GLN A 280 -21.78 -1.67 4.38
N ILE A 281 -20.94 -0.77 4.91
CA ILE A 281 -19.51 -1.03 5.10
C ILE A 281 -19.27 -2.22 6.02
N GLN A 282 -20.06 -2.36 7.07
CA GLN A 282 -19.88 -3.42 8.07
C GLN A 282 -20.42 -4.77 7.62
N ASP A 283 -21.55 -4.79 6.89
CA ASP A 283 -22.33 -6.02 6.70
C ASP A 283 -22.53 -6.41 5.23
N GLN A 284 -22.35 -5.52 4.26
CA GLN A 284 -22.86 -5.73 2.90
C GLN A 284 -21.82 -5.52 1.79
N VAL A 285 -20.55 -5.25 2.11
CA VAL A 285 -19.51 -5.11 1.09
C VAL A 285 -19.08 -6.47 0.57
N ALA A 286 -19.43 -6.78 -0.69
CA ALA A 286 -18.97 -7.98 -1.38
C ALA A 286 -17.76 -7.76 -2.26
N ALA A 287 -17.57 -6.54 -2.79
CA ALA A 287 -16.46 -6.18 -3.66
C ALA A 287 -16.04 -4.72 -3.44
N ILE A 288 -14.78 -4.44 -3.75
CA ILE A 288 -14.24 -3.06 -3.76
C ILE A 288 -13.56 -2.83 -5.09
N THR A 289 -13.84 -1.68 -5.70
CA THR A 289 -13.06 -1.13 -6.81
C THR A 289 -12.22 0.02 -6.29
N ILE A 290 -10.92 -0.04 -6.51
CA ILE A 290 -9.98 1.03 -6.19
C ILE A 290 -9.58 1.73 -7.46
N HIS A 291 -9.62 3.05 -7.46
CA HIS A 291 -9.11 3.92 -8.51
C HIS A 291 -8.00 4.77 -7.95
N THR A 292 -6.85 4.82 -8.61
CA THR A 292 -5.72 5.65 -8.21
C THR A 292 -5.26 6.53 -9.37
N LEU A 293 -5.02 7.81 -9.10
CA LEU A 293 -4.30 8.70 -10.00
C LEU A 293 -2.85 8.74 -9.55
N VAL A 294 -1.96 8.27 -10.42
CA VAL A 294 -0.52 8.23 -10.11
C VAL A 294 0.21 9.13 -11.10
N ARG A 295 1.17 9.89 -10.58
CA ARG A 295 2.04 10.74 -11.39
C ARG A 295 3.50 10.29 -11.35
N SER A 296 4.30 10.76 -12.30
CA SER A 296 5.75 10.64 -12.23
C SER A 296 6.31 11.38 -11.02
N THR A 297 7.36 10.86 -10.39
CA THR A 297 8.00 11.50 -9.24
C THR A 297 8.82 12.73 -9.64
N ASN A 298 9.34 12.74 -10.87
CA ASN A 298 10.08 13.85 -11.43
C ASN A 298 9.33 14.50 -12.60
N THR A 299 9.61 15.78 -12.82
CA THR A 299 9.09 16.53 -13.97
C THR A 299 9.65 16.02 -15.28
N VAL A 300 8.86 16.09 -16.34
CA VAL A 300 9.25 15.72 -17.70
C VAL A 300 9.43 16.98 -18.53
N ARG A 301 10.64 17.16 -19.04
CA ARG A 301 11.00 18.33 -19.86
C ARG A 301 10.17 18.37 -21.13
N ASN A 302 9.71 19.55 -21.51
CA ASN A 302 8.88 19.79 -22.72
C ASN A 302 7.53 19.06 -22.73
N TYR A 303 7.04 18.65 -21.56
CA TYR A 303 5.70 18.11 -21.39
C TYR A 303 4.86 19.02 -20.50
N VAL A 304 3.60 19.22 -20.87
CA VAL A 304 2.61 19.90 -20.02
C VAL A 304 1.37 19.02 -19.99
N ASP A 305 0.92 18.68 -18.78
CA ASP A 305 -0.25 17.85 -18.56
C ASP A 305 -1.53 18.69 -18.63
N THR A 306 -2.11 18.79 -19.82
CA THR A 306 -3.37 19.49 -20.09
C THR A 306 -4.60 18.58 -20.02
N LYS A 307 -4.43 17.32 -19.58
CA LYS A 307 -5.50 16.33 -19.57
C LYS A 307 -6.36 16.47 -18.32
N THR A 308 -7.64 16.15 -18.50
CA THR A 308 -8.55 15.88 -17.40
C THR A 308 -8.60 14.38 -17.13
N TYR A 309 -8.83 13.99 -15.87
CA TYR A 309 -8.87 12.60 -15.47
C TYR A 309 -10.19 12.29 -14.75
N THR A 310 -10.65 11.05 -14.89
CA THR A 310 -11.77 10.52 -14.10
C THR A 310 -11.22 9.44 -13.18
N VAL A 311 -11.30 9.65 -11.88
CA VAL A 311 -10.83 8.73 -10.84
C VAL A 311 -12.07 8.23 -10.10
N GLY A 312 -12.56 7.02 -10.43
CA GLY A 312 -13.89 6.59 -10.01
C GLY A 312 -14.96 7.55 -10.54
N LYS A 313 -15.78 8.09 -9.67
CA LYS A 313 -16.79 9.11 -10.02
C LYS A 313 -16.28 10.55 -9.96
N LYS A 314 -15.06 10.76 -9.49
CA LYS A 314 -14.46 12.08 -9.35
C LYS A 314 -13.80 12.56 -10.63
N ALA A 315 -14.14 13.79 -11.05
CA ALA A 315 -13.44 14.49 -12.14
C ALA A 315 -12.25 15.29 -11.56
N VAL A 316 -11.07 15.09 -12.12
CA VAL A 316 -9.84 15.82 -11.78
C VAL A 316 -9.47 16.72 -12.95
N ALA A 317 -9.47 18.02 -12.72
CA ALA A 317 -9.13 19.02 -13.74
C ALA A 317 -7.65 18.94 -14.15
N ALA A 318 -7.34 19.43 -15.34
CA ALA A 318 -5.98 19.56 -15.84
C ALA A 318 -5.09 20.35 -14.87
N LYS A 319 -3.93 19.80 -14.55
CA LYS A 319 -2.98 20.43 -13.61
C LYS A 319 -2.07 21.46 -14.27
N ASN A 320 -1.92 21.37 -15.60
CA ASN A 320 -1.06 22.25 -16.41
C ASN A 320 0.39 22.32 -15.90
N ASP A 321 0.89 21.21 -15.40
CA ASP A 321 2.25 21.03 -14.90
C ASP A 321 3.05 20.02 -15.75
N ASN A 322 4.29 19.74 -15.34
CA ASN A 322 5.22 18.92 -16.10
C ASN A 322 5.29 17.47 -15.62
N TYR A 323 4.24 16.92 -15.02
CA TYR A 323 4.22 15.54 -14.57
C TYR A 323 3.36 14.65 -15.48
N TYR A 324 3.85 13.47 -15.82
CA TYR A 324 2.99 12.44 -16.41
C TYR A 324 2.04 11.87 -15.37
N ARG A 325 0.76 11.68 -15.77
CA ARG A 325 -0.28 11.07 -14.94
C ARG A 325 -1.00 9.96 -15.66
N ARG A 326 -1.44 8.99 -14.89
CA ARG A 326 -2.31 7.92 -15.37
C ARG A 326 -3.20 7.41 -14.25
N VAL A 327 -4.44 7.07 -14.64
CA VAL A 327 -5.40 6.40 -13.75
C VAL A 327 -5.23 4.89 -13.88
N PHE A 328 -5.26 4.21 -12.73
CA PHE A 328 -5.25 2.75 -12.62
C PHE A 328 -6.40 2.32 -11.74
N SER A 329 -7.02 1.20 -12.09
CA SER A 329 -8.14 0.66 -11.34
C SER A 329 -8.03 -0.86 -11.19
N THR A 330 -8.57 -1.37 -10.10
CA THR A 330 -8.70 -2.81 -9.86
C THR A 330 -9.94 -3.09 -9.02
N THR A 331 -10.62 -4.18 -9.33
CA THR A 331 -11.77 -4.69 -8.56
C THR A 331 -11.43 -6.04 -7.96
N PHE A 332 -11.84 -6.28 -6.72
CA PHE A 332 -11.64 -7.55 -6.03
C PHE A 332 -12.75 -7.80 -5.01
N ARG A 333 -12.92 -9.04 -4.61
CA ARG A 333 -13.88 -9.46 -3.59
C ARG A 333 -13.32 -9.26 -2.18
N VAL A 334 -14.22 -9.02 -1.23
CA VAL A 334 -13.92 -8.88 0.21
C VAL A 334 -14.70 -9.97 0.98
N PRO A 335 -14.13 -11.15 1.13
CA PRO A 335 -14.86 -12.32 1.61
C PRO A 335 -15.22 -12.29 3.10
N ASN A 336 -14.51 -11.49 3.92
CA ASN A 336 -14.59 -11.57 5.38
C ASN A 336 -15.49 -10.49 6.03
N ILE A 337 -16.03 -9.55 5.25
CA ILE A 337 -16.94 -8.52 5.76
C ILE A 337 -18.39 -9.03 5.84
N ILE A 338 -18.69 -10.10 5.14
CA ILE A 338 -20.06 -10.59 4.99
C ILE A 338 -20.48 -11.43 6.20
N HIS A 339 -21.58 -10.98 6.82
CA HIS A 339 -22.48 -11.70 7.76
C HIS A 339 -22.09 -11.76 9.24
N LEU A 340 -22.04 -10.60 9.88
CA LEU A 340 -22.43 -10.53 11.29
C LEU A 340 -23.97 -10.39 11.47
N SER A 341 -24.72 -10.36 10.39
CA SER A 341 -26.19 -10.22 10.37
C SER A 341 -26.93 -11.54 10.10
N GLY A 342 -26.37 -12.65 10.53
CA GLY A 342 -27.04 -13.95 10.44
C GLY A 342 -27.65 -14.34 11.77
N THR A 343 -28.75 -13.76 12.19
CA THR A 343 -30.01 -14.30 12.79
C THR A 343 -30.78 -13.22 13.49
#